data_83f5755880107b449190deb3b4550a5e
#
_entry.id   83f5755880107b449190deb3b4550a5e
#
_cell.length_a   1.000
_cell.length_b   1.000
_cell.length_c   1.000
_cell.angle_alpha   90.00
_cell.angle_beta   90.00
_cell.angle_gamma   90.00
#
_symmetry.space_group_name_H-M   'P 1'
#
loop_
_entity.id
_entity.type
_entity.pdbx_description
1 polymer ?
#
loop_
_entity_poly.entity_id
_entity_poly.type
_entity_poly.pdbx_seq_one_letter_code
_entity_poly.pdbx_strand_id
1 'polypeptide(L)'
;VTVKHLSFTYKDSKVPAVNDISFSIPRGSWTTLVGHNGSGKSTIARLLDGILLPNDNPRTVINVDGIELTEKTMWDIRDRVGIVFQNPDNQFVGATVEDDVAFGLENRQVSRSKMQTIVHDVLEQVDMLDFQKSEPQYLSGGQKQRVAIAGILAIGPKLIILDESTSMLDPAGKAKILSLIRDLQNKNGLTIFSITHDINEAVQAEQMLVLDKGKLLASGSPREIFENEVLIKSAGLELPLFYKVKNELIKKEIHIPREVNSEEKLVKYLCQLNSKM
;
A
#
# COMPACT_ATOMS: atom_id res chain seq x y z
N VAL A 1 -6.21 6.42 10.03
CA VAL A 1 -4.99 7.21 10.27
C VAL A 1 -5.27 8.67 10.00
N THR A 2 -4.71 9.57 10.78
CA THR A 2 -4.79 11.01 10.55
C THR A 2 -3.40 11.62 10.63
N VAL A 3 -3.04 12.38 9.61
CA VAL A 3 -1.76 13.10 9.51
C VAL A 3 -2.06 14.58 9.33
N LYS A 4 -1.44 15.44 10.15
CA LYS A 4 -1.59 16.90 10.05
C LYS A 4 -0.23 17.56 10.10
N HIS A 5 -0.01 18.53 9.21
CA HIS A 5 1.17 19.37 9.14
C HIS A 5 2.51 18.62 9.24
N LEU A 6 2.58 17.45 8.59
CA LEU A 6 3.75 16.59 8.63
C LEU A 6 4.86 17.18 7.79
N SER A 7 6.00 17.41 8.42
CA SER A 7 7.26 17.80 7.76
C SER A 7 8.40 16.93 8.29
N PHE A 8 9.31 16.56 7.39
CA PHE A 8 10.49 15.79 7.75
C PHE A 8 11.67 16.13 6.84
N THR A 9 12.82 16.37 7.47
CA THR A 9 14.11 16.61 6.80
C THR A 9 15.16 15.68 7.38
N TYR A 10 15.85 14.92 6.54
CA TYR A 10 16.98 14.08 6.98
C TYR A 10 18.14 14.96 7.48
N LYS A 11 18.91 14.45 8.47
CA LYS A 11 20.00 15.21 9.11
C LYS A 11 21.03 15.79 8.12
N ASP A 12 21.30 15.06 7.05
CA ASP A 12 22.30 15.43 6.04
C ASP A 12 21.69 16.16 4.83
N SER A 13 20.40 16.52 4.87
CA SER A 13 19.71 17.22 3.81
C SER A 13 19.28 18.61 4.22
N LYS A 14 19.38 19.56 3.27
CA LYS A 14 18.81 20.92 3.42
C LYS A 14 17.38 21.00 2.86
N VAL A 15 16.97 20.00 2.10
CA VAL A 15 15.65 19.96 1.46
C VAL A 15 14.76 18.99 2.23
N PRO A 16 13.55 19.39 2.62
CA PRO A 16 12.63 18.50 3.30
C PRO A 16 12.18 17.37 2.35
N ALA A 17 12.25 16.14 2.86
CA ALA A 17 11.73 14.97 2.18
C ALA A 17 10.19 14.92 2.20
N VAL A 18 9.59 15.52 3.23
CA VAL A 18 8.15 15.74 3.39
C VAL A 18 7.95 17.17 3.89
N ASN A 19 7.02 17.92 3.29
CA ASN A 19 6.89 19.35 3.52
C ASN A 19 5.41 19.74 3.72
N ASP A 20 5.01 19.90 4.97
CA ASP A 20 3.70 20.38 5.43
C ASP A 20 2.51 19.65 4.77
N ILE A 21 2.49 18.33 4.83
CA ILE A 21 1.40 17.52 4.29
C ILE A 21 0.37 17.17 5.35
N SER A 22 -0.89 17.11 4.92
CA SER A 22 -2.01 16.66 5.76
C SER A 22 -2.91 15.75 4.94
N PHE A 23 -3.27 14.58 5.50
CA PHE A 23 -4.18 13.62 4.88
C PHE A 23 -4.80 12.69 5.93
N SER A 24 -5.80 11.94 5.52
CA SER A 24 -6.40 10.89 6.34
C SER A 24 -6.55 9.60 5.54
N ILE A 25 -6.44 8.47 6.22
CA ILE A 25 -6.71 7.12 5.69
C ILE A 25 -7.91 6.60 6.46
N PRO A 26 -9.07 6.40 5.82
CA PRO A 26 -10.24 5.85 6.47
C PRO A 26 -9.98 4.43 7.00
N ARG A 27 -10.58 4.09 8.13
CA ARG A 27 -10.45 2.74 8.70
C ARG A 27 -11.08 1.71 7.76
N GLY A 28 -10.38 0.59 7.57
CA GLY A 28 -10.84 -0.49 6.70
C GLY A 28 -10.81 -0.17 5.21
N SER A 29 -10.26 1.00 4.81
CA SER A 29 -10.10 1.35 3.39
C SER A 29 -8.71 1.00 2.87
N TRP A 30 -8.60 0.93 1.57
CA TRP A 30 -7.32 0.91 0.85
C TRP A 30 -7.03 2.29 0.28
N THR A 31 -6.00 2.94 0.80
CA THR A 31 -5.47 4.21 0.30
C THR A 31 -4.13 3.96 -0.39
N THR A 32 -3.95 4.49 -1.58
CA THR A 32 -2.67 4.41 -2.31
C THR A 32 -1.96 5.76 -2.35
N LEU A 33 -0.63 5.75 -2.21
CA LEU A 33 0.24 6.90 -2.38
C LEU A 33 1.09 6.72 -3.62
N VAL A 34 0.91 7.61 -4.59
CA VAL A 34 1.66 7.62 -5.85
C VAL A 34 2.53 8.86 -5.98
N GLY A 35 3.55 8.78 -6.82
CA GLY A 35 4.47 9.88 -7.12
C GLY A 35 5.81 9.38 -7.62
N HIS A 36 6.63 10.28 -8.14
CA HIS A 36 7.95 9.93 -8.66
C HIS A 36 8.90 9.37 -7.58
N ASN A 37 9.93 8.66 -8.03
CA ASN A 37 11.03 8.26 -7.14
C ASN A 37 11.65 9.50 -6.49
N GLY A 38 11.93 9.40 -5.18
CA GLY A 38 12.43 10.54 -4.40
C GLY A 38 11.37 11.57 -3.99
N SER A 39 10.08 11.37 -4.28
CA SER A 39 9.03 12.31 -3.85
C SER A 39 8.73 12.29 -2.34
N GLY A 40 9.27 11.33 -1.57
CA GLY A 40 9.07 11.23 -0.12
C GLY A 40 8.15 10.09 0.33
N LYS A 41 7.69 9.21 -0.55
CA LYS A 41 6.72 8.13 -0.25
C LYS A 41 7.19 7.18 0.84
N SER A 42 8.36 6.57 0.69
CA SER A 42 8.91 5.65 1.70
C SER A 42 9.29 6.36 3.01
N THR A 43 9.55 7.67 2.95
CA THR A 43 9.73 8.48 4.16
C THR A 43 8.42 8.58 4.95
N ILE A 44 7.29 8.79 4.27
CA ILE A 44 5.96 8.79 4.88
C ILE A 44 5.66 7.41 5.50
N ALA A 45 5.94 6.30 4.79
CA ALA A 45 5.78 4.96 5.34
C ALA A 45 6.52 4.79 6.69
N ARG A 46 7.80 5.16 6.72
CA ARG A 46 8.64 5.06 7.92
C ARG A 46 8.21 5.97 9.06
N LEU A 47 7.62 7.12 8.75
CA LEU A 47 7.04 8.02 9.74
C LEU A 47 5.74 7.45 10.32
N LEU A 48 4.89 6.82 9.51
CA LEU A 48 3.66 6.19 9.98
C LEU A 48 3.91 4.96 10.86
N ASP A 49 4.98 4.22 10.60
CA ASP A 49 5.39 3.05 11.40
C ASP A 49 6.24 3.44 12.64
N GLY A 50 6.58 4.72 12.79
CA GLY A 50 7.43 5.20 13.89
C GLY A 50 8.91 4.78 13.77
N ILE A 51 9.38 4.32 12.60
CA ILE A 51 10.82 4.12 12.33
C ILE A 51 11.53 5.48 12.31
N LEU A 52 10.86 6.49 11.75
CA LEU A 52 11.29 7.88 11.82
C LEU A 52 10.30 8.67 12.68
N LEU A 53 10.81 9.64 13.39
CA LEU A 53 9.99 10.63 14.09
C LEU A 53 9.97 11.93 13.29
N PRO A 54 8.83 12.66 13.24
CA PRO A 54 8.74 13.93 12.54
C PRO A 54 9.70 14.97 13.15
N ASN A 55 10.07 15.98 12.36
CA ASN A 55 10.79 17.10 12.91
C ASN A 55 9.93 17.83 13.96
N ASP A 56 10.59 18.45 14.91
CA ASP A 56 9.92 19.16 16.01
C ASP A 56 9.05 20.30 15.47
N ASN A 57 7.76 20.11 15.52
CA ASN A 57 6.73 21.08 15.10
C ASN A 57 5.46 20.79 15.90
N PRO A 58 5.02 21.71 16.76
CA PRO A 58 3.86 21.51 17.65
C PRO A 58 2.52 21.33 16.89
N ARG A 59 2.46 21.65 15.61
CA ARG A 59 1.28 21.42 14.77
C ARG A 59 1.24 20.02 14.11
N THR A 60 2.38 19.33 14.12
CA THR A 60 2.45 17.99 13.50
C THR A 60 1.73 16.98 14.36
N VAL A 61 0.80 16.28 13.76
CA VAL A 61 0.08 15.16 14.38
C VAL A 61 0.14 13.96 13.44
N ILE A 62 0.58 12.83 13.94
CA ILE A 62 0.42 11.51 13.32
C ILE A 62 -0.38 10.67 14.32
N ASN A 63 -1.60 10.33 13.97
CA ASN A 63 -2.47 9.49 14.79
C ASN A 63 -2.81 8.20 14.05
N VAL A 64 -2.50 7.07 14.66
CA VAL A 64 -2.81 5.74 14.13
C VAL A 64 -3.71 5.02 15.11
N ASP A 65 -4.90 4.66 14.69
CA ASP A 65 -5.92 3.95 15.48
C ASP A 65 -6.18 4.58 16.88
N GLY A 66 -6.20 5.93 16.92
CA GLY A 66 -6.44 6.69 18.15
C GLY A 66 -5.19 7.01 18.99
N ILE A 67 -4.01 6.50 18.60
CA ILE A 67 -2.75 6.76 19.30
C ILE A 67 -1.95 7.78 18.51
N GLU A 68 -1.53 8.86 19.16
CA GLU A 68 -0.62 9.85 18.60
C GLU A 68 0.81 9.36 18.70
N LEU A 69 1.57 9.47 17.60
CA LEU A 69 2.97 9.09 17.53
C LEU A 69 3.84 10.11 18.27
N THR A 70 4.52 9.63 19.29
CA THR A 70 5.52 10.33 20.08
C THR A 70 6.65 9.37 20.40
N GLU A 71 7.76 9.84 20.96
CA GLU A 71 8.82 8.97 21.45
C GLU A 71 8.33 7.94 22.49
N LYS A 72 7.30 8.28 23.28
CA LYS A 72 6.74 7.39 24.30
C LYS A 72 5.79 6.33 23.75
N THR A 73 5.07 6.65 22.67
CA THR A 73 4.03 5.81 22.08
C THR A 73 4.45 5.09 20.79
N MET A 74 5.70 5.28 20.35
CA MET A 74 6.21 4.67 19.11
C MET A 74 6.10 3.13 19.11
N TRP A 75 6.27 2.49 20.25
CA TRP A 75 6.12 1.04 20.37
C TRP A 75 4.66 0.59 20.26
N ASP A 76 3.73 1.35 20.85
CA ASP A 76 2.30 1.11 20.70
C ASP A 76 1.82 1.28 19.26
N ILE A 77 2.45 2.20 18.49
CA ILE A 77 2.21 2.35 17.06
C ILE A 77 2.73 1.13 16.29
N ARG A 78 3.95 0.66 16.55
CA ARG A 78 4.55 -0.52 15.89
C ARG A 78 3.77 -1.81 16.16
N ASP A 79 3.01 -1.86 17.25
CA ASP A 79 2.10 -2.98 17.51
C ASP A 79 0.83 -2.94 16.65
N ARG A 80 0.51 -1.78 16.05
CA ARG A 80 -0.68 -1.58 15.23
C ARG A 80 -0.40 -1.44 13.74
N VAL A 81 0.84 -1.16 13.39
CA VAL A 81 1.30 -0.97 12.01
C VAL A 81 2.21 -2.11 11.62
N GLY A 82 1.98 -2.67 10.46
CA GLY A 82 2.92 -3.60 9.82
C GLY A 82 3.38 -3.01 8.50
N ILE A 83 4.66 -3.14 8.18
CA ILE A 83 5.21 -2.68 6.93
C ILE A 83 5.81 -3.84 6.14
N VAL A 84 5.42 -3.96 4.88
CA VAL A 84 5.97 -4.91 3.90
C VAL A 84 6.82 -4.12 2.92
N PHE A 85 8.12 -4.40 2.88
CA PHE A 85 9.07 -3.68 2.04
C PHE A 85 9.13 -4.24 0.62
N GLN A 86 9.74 -3.47 -0.28
CA GLN A 86 9.91 -3.80 -1.68
C GLN A 86 10.64 -5.14 -1.91
N ASN A 87 11.74 -5.36 -1.19
CA ASN A 87 12.51 -6.61 -1.27
C ASN A 87 12.25 -7.47 -0.04
N PRO A 88 11.48 -8.58 -0.16
CA PRO A 88 11.19 -9.47 0.96
C PRO A 88 12.44 -10.17 1.52
N ASP A 89 13.50 -10.37 0.73
CA ASP A 89 14.72 -11.01 1.20
C ASP A 89 15.38 -10.24 2.37
N ASN A 90 15.17 -8.93 2.43
CA ASN A 90 15.70 -8.09 3.51
C ASN A 90 14.89 -8.17 4.81
N GLN A 91 13.75 -8.87 4.80
CA GLN A 91 12.86 -9.00 5.96
C GLN A 91 13.00 -10.35 6.68
N PHE A 92 13.51 -11.39 5.99
CA PHE A 92 13.64 -12.72 6.57
C PHE A 92 14.76 -12.81 7.60
N VAL A 93 14.41 -13.34 8.77
CA VAL A 93 15.32 -13.62 9.90
C VAL A 93 15.23 -15.09 10.35
N GLY A 94 14.11 -15.77 10.08
CA GLY A 94 13.86 -17.15 10.42
C GLY A 94 14.63 -18.13 9.51
N ALA A 95 15.02 -19.28 10.06
CA ALA A 95 15.63 -20.37 9.28
C ALA A 95 14.60 -21.06 8.37
N THR A 96 13.37 -21.17 8.82
CA THR A 96 12.23 -21.68 8.06
C THR A 96 11.12 -20.62 7.95
N VAL A 97 10.16 -20.86 7.08
CA VAL A 97 8.98 -20.01 6.92
C VAL A 97 8.21 -19.87 8.24
N GLU A 98 8.00 -20.97 8.97
CA GLU A 98 7.30 -20.91 10.26
C GLU A 98 8.09 -20.14 11.32
N ASP A 99 9.42 -20.27 11.36
CA ASP A 99 10.28 -19.52 12.28
C ASP A 99 10.24 -18.04 11.98
N ASP A 100 10.21 -17.66 10.70
CA ASP A 100 10.16 -16.27 10.27
C ASP A 100 8.82 -15.63 10.68
N VAL A 101 7.71 -16.31 10.42
CA VAL A 101 6.37 -15.83 10.82
C VAL A 101 6.23 -15.78 12.35
N ALA A 102 6.85 -16.70 13.08
CA ALA A 102 6.84 -16.74 14.54
C ALA A 102 7.65 -15.61 15.19
N PHE A 103 8.67 -15.09 14.51
CA PHE A 103 9.63 -14.14 15.07
C PHE A 103 9.00 -12.92 15.74
N GLY A 104 7.99 -12.31 15.10
CA GLY A 104 7.26 -11.18 15.66
C GLY A 104 6.44 -11.53 16.92
N LEU A 105 5.97 -12.77 17.02
CA LEU A 105 5.23 -13.30 18.16
C LEU A 105 6.17 -13.65 19.33
N GLU A 106 7.36 -14.17 19.04
CA GLU A 106 8.39 -14.43 20.03
C GLU A 106 8.83 -13.17 20.76
N ASN A 107 9.07 -12.10 20.01
CA ASN A 107 9.41 -10.77 20.55
C ASN A 107 8.31 -10.21 21.47
N ARG A 108 7.06 -10.66 21.29
CA ARG A 108 5.91 -10.31 22.16
C ARG A 108 5.64 -11.32 23.27
N GLN A 109 6.54 -12.30 23.45
CA GLN A 109 6.45 -13.33 24.48
C GLN A 109 5.13 -14.13 24.43
N VAL A 110 4.61 -14.35 23.20
CA VAL A 110 3.43 -15.20 23.00
C VAL A 110 3.78 -16.65 23.35
N SER A 111 2.90 -17.33 24.08
CA SER A 111 3.15 -18.74 24.45
C SER A 111 3.26 -19.63 23.21
N ARG A 112 4.12 -20.67 23.30
CA ARG A 112 4.44 -21.55 22.17
C ARG A 112 3.18 -22.17 21.54
N SER A 113 2.23 -22.65 22.33
CA SER A 113 1.01 -23.26 21.81
C SER A 113 0.15 -22.26 21.02
N LYS A 114 -0.01 -21.04 21.54
CA LYS A 114 -0.74 -19.97 20.86
C LYS A 114 -0.02 -19.52 19.60
N MET A 115 1.30 -19.42 19.65
CA MET A 115 2.14 -19.06 18.51
C MET A 115 1.97 -20.07 17.37
N GLN A 116 2.03 -21.37 17.65
CA GLN A 116 1.83 -22.42 16.64
C GLN A 116 0.46 -22.30 15.95
N THR A 117 -0.59 -22.01 16.69
CA THR A 117 -1.93 -21.79 16.12
C THR A 117 -1.95 -20.57 15.22
N ILE A 118 -1.42 -19.43 15.69
CA ILE A 118 -1.38 -18.18 14.88
C ILE A 118 -0.57 -18.38 13.60
N VAL A 119 0.62 -19.01 13.69
CA VAL A 119 1.47 -19.26 12.53
C VAL A 119 0.77 -20.13 11.50
N HIS A 120 0.13 -21.22 11.95
CA HIS A 120 -0.68 -22.07 11.08
C HIS A 120 -1.78 -21.27 10.36
N ASP A 121 -2.58 -20.53 11.12
CA ASP A 121 -3.73 -19.80 10.60
C ASP A 121 -3.33 -18.71 9.57
N VAL A 122 -2.25 -17.97 9.84
CA VAL A 122 -1.80 -16.93 8.90
C VAL A 122 -1.12 -17.52 7.66
N LEU A 123 -0.40 -18.64 7.78
CA LEU A 123 0.16 -19.33 6.62
C LEU A 123 -0.93 -19.92 5.72
N GLU A 124 -2.01 -20.45 6.31
CA GLU A 124 -3.19 -20.87 5.55
C GLU A 124 -3.85 -19.68 4.83
N GLN A 125 -4.03 -18.55 5.50
CA GLN A 125 -4.63 -17.34 4.90
C GLN A 125 -3.86 -16.81 3.69
N VAL A 126 -2.55 -16.99 3.65
CA VAL A 126 -1.71 -16.55 2.53
C VAL A 126 -1.35 -17.67 1.55
N ASP A 127 -1.93 -18.88 1.71
CA ASP A 127 -1.67 -20.05 0.86
C ASP A 127 -0.19 -20.46 0.85
N MET A 128 0.40 -20.52 2.05
CA MET A 128 1.81 -20.90 2.26
C MET A 128 2.00 -22.01 3.30
N LEU A 129 0.93 -22.67 3.75
CA LEU A 129 1.00 -23.70 4.79
C LEU A 129 1.89 -24.88 4.38
N ASP A 130 1.80 -25.31 3.12
CA ASP A 130 2.62 -26.43 2.60
C ASP A 130 4.14 -26.12 2.61
N PHE A 131 4.48 -24.85 2.70
CA PHE A 131 5.87 -24.38 2.71
C PHE A 131 6.40 -24.04 4.11
N GLN A 132 5.64 -24.34 5.18
CA GLN A 132 5.98 -23.93 6.56
C GLN A 132 7.38 -24.36 7.01
N LYS A 133 7.87 -25.54 6.54
CA LYS A 133 9.20 -26.08 6.86
C LYS A 133 10.27 -25.73 5.83
N SER A 134 9.92 -25.02 4.77
CA SER A 134 10.86 -24.61 3.74
C SER A 134 11.74 -23.46 4.22
N GLU A 135 12.97 -23.41 3.73
CA GLU A 135 13.83 -22.25 3.92
C GLU A 135 13.41 -21.12 2.98
N PRO A 136 13.31 -19.86 3.46
CA PRO A 136 12.88 -18.72 2.64
C PRO A 136 13.66 -18.52 1.34
N GLN A 137 14.97 -18.86 1.33
CA GLN A 137 15.81 -18.68 0.14
C GLN A 137 15.37 -19.51 -1.08
N TYR A 138 14.68 -20.63 -0.87
CA TYR A 138 14.19 -21.50 -1.96
C TYR A 138 12.81 -21.12 -2.48
N LEU A 139 12.18 -20.12 -1.92
CA LEU A 139 10.87 -19.63 -2.35
C LEU A 139 10.98 -18.72 -3.58
N SER A 140 9.96 -18.75 -4.43
CA SER A 140 9.78 -17.73 -5.48
C SER A 140 9.51 -16.34 -4.89
N GLY A 141 9.74 -15.27 -5.65
CA GLY A 141 9.49 -13.90 -5.18
C GLY A 141 8.07 -13.69 -4.67
N GLY A 142 7.06 -14.23 -5.37
CA GLY A 142 5.66 -14.15 -4.93
C GLY A 142 5.38 -14.95 -3.64
N GLN A 143 6.02 -16.11 -3.46
CA GLN A 143 5.94 -16.89 -2.22
C GLN A 143 6.60 -16.13 -1.07
N LYS A 144 7.79 -15.58 -1.27
CA LYS A 144 8.48 -14.73 -0.29
C LYS A 144 7.60 -13.57 0.16
N GLN A 145 6.94 -12.90 -0.79
CA GLN A 145 6.05 -11.79 -0.47
C GLN A 145 4.85 -12.23 0.38
N ARG A 146 4.27 -13.41 0.10
CA ARG A 146 3.18 -13.98 0.91
C ARG A 146 3.64 -14.30 2.32
N VAL A 147 4.85 -14.84 2.50
CA VAL A 147 5.41 -15.11 3.83
C VAL A 147 5.67 -13.81 4.59
N ALA A 148 6.22 -12.78 3.94
CA ALA A 148 6.39 -11.47 4.55
C ALA A 148 5.04 -10.86 5.02
N ILE A 149 3.98 -11.01 4.22
CA ILE A 149 2.61 -10.60 4.61
C ILE A 149 2.13 -11.45 5.81
N ALA A 150 2.35 -12.77 5.82
CA ALA A 150 1.97 -13.65 6.94
C ALA A 150 2.64 -13.23 8.24
N GLY A 151 3.95 -12.92 8.22
CA GLY A 151 4.68 -12.43 9.39
C GLY A 151 4.08 -11.14 9.97
N ILE A 152 3.63 -10.23 9.10
CA ILE A 152 2.94 -9.02 9.52
C ILE A 152 1.53 -9.33 10.07
N LEU A 153 0.76 -10.22 9.41
CA LEU A 153 -0.59 -10.60 9.85
C LEU A 153 -0.57 -11.29 11.22
N ALA A 154 0.46 -12.09 11.51
CA ALA A 154 0.62 -12.79 12.77
C ALA A 154 0.56 -11.83 13.99
N ILE A 155 1.05 -10.62 13.81
CA ILE A 155 1.07 -9.58 14.85
C ILE A 155 -0.31 -8.98 15.08
N GLY A 156 -1.25 -9.11 14.14
CA GLY A 156 -2.61 -8.56 14.21
C GLY A 156 -2.67 -7.04 14.04
N PRO A 157 -2.04 -6.47 13.01
CA PRO A 157 -1.99 -5.02 12.82
C PRO A 157 -3.36 -4.43 12.49
N LYS A 158 -3.51 -3.12 12.67
CA LYS A 158 -4.68 -2.34 12.23
C LYS A 158 -4.45 -1.63 10.90
N LEU A 159 -3.19 -1.37 10.59
CA LEU A 159 -2.72 -0.77 9.34
C LEU A 159 -1.62 -1.64 8.74
N ILE A 160 -1.74 -1.98 7.47
CA ILE A 160 -0.65 -2.58 6.69
C ILE A 160 -0.16 -1.54 5.68
N ILE A 161 1.13 -1.27 5.71
CA ILE A 161 1.84 -0.44 4.74
C ILE A 161 2.54 -1.36 3.75
N LEU A 162 2.30 -1.16 2.46
CA LEU A 162 2.92 -1.89 1.36
C LEU A 162 3.85 -0.93 0.61
N ASP A 163 5.15 -0.97 0.91
CA ASP A 163 6.12 -0.06 0.26
C ASP A 163 6.70 -0.73 -1.00
N GLU A 164 6.07 -0.46 -2.16
CA GLU A 164 6.41 -1.03 -3.47
C GLU A 164 6.50 -2.58 -3.47
N SER A 165 5.73 -3.22 -2.61
CA SER A 165 5.82 -4.65 -2.31
C SER A 165 5.51 -5.61 -3.48
N THR A 166 4.96 -5.10 -4.58
CA THR A 166 4.65 -5.88 -5.79
C THR A 166 5.59 -5.61 -6.95
N SER A 167 6.53 -4.65 -6.82
CA SER A 167 7.36 -4.16 -7.92
C SER A 167 8.34 -5.19 -8.50
N MET A 168 8.73 -6.19 -7.69
CA MET A 168 9.66 -7.26 -8.09
C MET A 168 8.95 -8.52 -8.61
N LEU A 169 7.62 -8.50 -8.71
CA LEU A 169 6.82 -9.66 -9.13
C LEU A 169 6.47 -9.58 -10.61
N ASP A 170 6.34 -10.76 -11.21
CA ASP A 170 5.72 -10.90 -12.52
C ASP A 170 4.22 -10.50 -12.49
N PRO A 171 3.58 -10.20 -13.63
CA PRO A 171 2.19 -9.74 -13.64
C PRO A 171 1.20 -10.69 -12.96
N ALA A 172 1.40 -12.02 -13.08
CA ALA A 172 0.53 -13.01 -12.47
C ALA A 172 0.72 -13.06 -10.94
N GLY A 173 1.96 -13.03 -10.47
CA GLY A 173 2.30 -12.93 -9.04
C GLY A 173 1.75 -11.67 -8.40
N LYS A 174 1.90 -10.53 -9.10
CA LYS A 174 1.33 -9.25 -8.68
C LYS A 174 -0.19 -9.31 -8.51
N ALA A 175 -0.91 -9.80 -9.51
CA ALA A 175 -2.37 -9.93 -9.44
C ALA A 175 -2.82 -10.80 -8.25
N LYS A 176 -2.11 -11.91 -7.98
CA LYS A 176 -2.38 -12.78 -6.83
C LYS A 176 -2.16 -12.07 -5.49
N ILE A 177 -1.08 -11.30 -5.35
CA ILE A 177 -0.82 -10.53 -4.12
C ILE A 177 -1.87 -9.45 -3.91
N LEU A 178 -2.25 -8.69 -4.95
CA LEU A 178 -3.27 -7.66 -4.85
C LEU A 178 -4.65 -8.25 -4.49
N SER A 179 -5.01 -9.41 -5.06
CA SER A 179 -6.22 -10.15 -4.69
C SER A 179 -6.18 -10.59 -3.22
N LEU A 180 -5.07 -11.16 -2.76
CA LEU A 180 -4.87 -11.54 -1.36
C LEU A 180 -5.07 -10.35 -0.41
N ILE A 181 -4.45 -9.21 -0.72
CA ILE A 181 -4.59 -7.98 0.08
C ILE A 181 -6.03 -7.51 0.14
N ARG A 182 -6.74 -7.55 -0.99
CA ARG A 182 -8.18 -7.21 -1.06
C ARG A 182 -9.03 -8.16 -0.20
N ASP A 183 -8.75 -9.45 -0.26
CA ASP A 183 -9.45 -10.45 0.55
C ASP A 183 -9.21 -10.23 2.05
N LEU A 184 -7.96 -9.94 2.44
CA LEU A 184 -7.60 -9.63 3.83
C LEU A 184 -8.27 -8.34 4.32
N GLN A 185 -8.31 -7.30 3.49
CA GLN A 185 -9.05 -6.07 3.79
C GLN A 185 -10.53 -6.37 4.06
N ASN A 186 -11.19 -7.09 3.16
CA ASN A 186 -12.62 -7.38 3.24
C ASN A 186 -12.97 -8.30 4.42
N LYS A 187 -12.18 -9.35 4.68
CA LYS A 187 -12.44 -10.33 5.73
C LYS A 187 -12.08 -9.82 7.13
N ASN A 188 -10.96 -9.11 7.24
CA ASN A 188 -10.39 -8.73 8.53
C ASN A 188 -10.63 -7.25 8.88
N GLY A 189 -11.23 -6.46 7.98
CA GLY A 189 -11.42 -5.02 8.17
C GLY A 189 -10.11 -4.25 8.27
N LEU A 190 -9.04 -4.76 7.64
CA LEU A 190 -7.72 -4.15 7.66
C LEU A 190 -7.70 -2.83 6.90
N THR A 191 -6.96 -1.86 7.43
CA THR A 191 -6.64 -0.64 6.70
C THR A 191 -5.37 -0.87 5.89
N ILE A 192 -5.39 -0.55 4.61
CA ILE A 192 -4.26 -0.72 3.70
C ILE A 192 -3.75 0.64 3.23
N PHE A 193 -2.44 0.83 3.34
CA PHE A 193 -1.75 1.97 2.76
C PHE A 193 -0.67 1.48 1.80
N SER A 194 -0.95 1.51 0.50
CA SER A 194 0.02 1.07 -0.50
C SER A 194 0.77 2.24 -1.10
N ILE A 195 2.09 2.06 -1.26
CA ILE A 195 2.97 2.96 -1.98
C ILE A 195 3.33 2.24 -3.27
N THR A 196 3.03 2.86 -4.40
CA THR A 196 3.30 2.26 -5.70
C THR A 196 3.56 3.34 -6.75
N HIS A 197 4.34 2.99 -7.75
CA HIS A 197 4.44 3.74 -9.00
C HIS A 197 3.60 3.08 -10.12
N ASP A 198 3.00 1.92 -9.86
CA ASP A 198 2.14 1.23 -10.81
C ASP A 198 0.70 1.74 -10.71
N ILE A 199 0.30 2.37 -11.77
CA ILE A 199 -1.02 2.98 -11.92
C ILE A 199 -2.14 1.93 -11.91
N ASN A 200 -1.89 0.72 -12.42
CA ASN A 200 -2.88 -0.36 -12.43
C ASN A 200 -3.13 -0.92 -11.02
N GLU A 201 -2.14 -0.82 -10.12
CA GLU A 201 -2.34 -1.08 -8.70
C GLU A 201 -3.13 0.06 -8.05
N ALA A 202 -2.76 1.31 -8.35
CA ALA A 202 -3.35 2.50 -7.76
C ALA A 202 -4.88 2.62 -8.02
N VAL A 203 -5.37 2.19 -9.20
CA VAL A 203 -6.82 2.21 -9.51
C VAL A 203 -7.65 1.26 -8.66
N GLN A 204 -7.03 0.30 -7.98
CA GLN A 204 -7.74 -0.64 -7.12
C GLN A 204 -8.09 -0.06 -5.74
N ALA A 205 -7.44 1.03 -5.32
CA ALA A 205 -7.69 1.67 -4.04
C ALA A 205 -9.01 2.47 -4.03
N GLU A 206 -9.57 2.69 -2.86
CA GLU A 206 -10.71 3.58 -2.66
C GLU A 206 -10.28 5.06 -2.66
N GLN A 207 -9.05 5.33 -2.22
CA GLN A 207 -8.48 6.68 -2.16
C GLN A 207 -7.07 6.68 -2.74
N MET A 208 -6.74 7.77 -3.42
CA MET A 208 -5.42 7.99 -4.00
C MET A 208 -4.86 9.33 -3.52
N LEU A 209 -3.62 9.31 -3.06
CA LEU A 209 -2.83 10.47 -2.69
C LEU A 209 -1.73 10.67 -3.73
N VAL A 210 -1.55 11.88 -4.22
CA VAL A 210 -0.51 12.20 -5.20
C VAL A 210 0.55 13.06 -4.55
N LEU A 211 1.78 12.56 -4.50
CA LEU A 211 2.93 13.23 -3.88
C LEU A 211 3.95 13.64 -4.92
N ASP A 212 4.40 14.89 -4.86
CA ASP A 212 5.56 15.36 -5.63
C ASP A 212 6.45 16.25 -4.77
N LYS A 213 7.75 16.00 -4.81
CA LYS A 213 8.79 16.78 -4.09
C LYS A 213 8.43 17.08 -2.63
N GLY A 214 7.94 16.07 -1.92
CA GLY A 214 7.55 16.15 -0.52
C GLY A 214 6.22 16.85 -0.26
N LYS A 215 5.46 17.25 -1.28
CA LYS A 215 4.17 17.94 -1.15
C LYS A 215 3.02 17.06 -1.64
N LEU A 216 1.91 17.10 -0.93
CA LEU A 216 0.67 16.47 -1.36
C LEU A 216 -0.01 17.37 -2.42
N LEU A 217 -0.04 16.93 -3.66
CA LEU A 217 -0.65 17.66 -4.77
C LEU A 217 -2.17 17.46 -4.82
N ALA A 218 -2.64 16.25 -4.51
CA ALA A 218 -4.05 15.91 -4.54
C ALA A 218 -4.36 14.70 -3.64
N SER A 219 -5.63 14.65 -3.22
CA SER A 219 -6.24 13.52 -2.52
C SER A 219 -7.68 13.37 -3.02
N GLY A 220 -8.07 12.16 -3.42
CA GLY A 220 -9.41 11.87 -3.94
C GLY A 220 -9.54 10.41 -4.35
N SER A 221 -10.65 10.05 -4.96
CA SER A 221 -10.78 8.74 -5.60
C SER A 221 -9.83 8.63 -6.81
N PRO A 222 -9.38 7.44 -7.18
CA PRO A 222 -8.56 7.25 -8.38
C PRO A 222 -9.22 7.86 -9.63
N ARG A 223 -10.54 7.78 -9.71
CA ARG A 223 -11.30 8.37 -10.82
C ARG A 223 -11.13 9.89 -10.89
N GLU A 224 -11.34 10.61 -9.78
CA GLU A 224 -11.20 12.07 -9.71
C GLU A 224 -9.78 12.50 -10.08
N ILE A 225 -8.77 11.75 -9.62
CA ILE A 225 -7.37 12.03 -9.92
C ILE A 225 -7.09 11.83 -11.42
N PHE A 226 -7.51 10.70 -12.02
CA PHE A 226 -7.21 10.41 -13.43
C PHE A 226 -8.06 11.19 -14.43
N GLU A 227 -9.21 11.72 -14.03
CA GLU A 227 -10.00 12.65 -14.86
C GLU A 227 -9.38 14.06 -14.89
N ASN A 228 -8.41 14.38 -14.00
CA ASN A 228 -7.70 15.65 -13.98
C ASN A 228 -6.39 15.59 -14.78
N GLU A 229 -6.46 15.84 -16.10
CA GLU A 229 -5.28 15.77 -16.99
C GLU A 229 -4.16 16.75 -16.59
N VAL A 230 -4.50 17.92 -16.05
CA VAL A 230 -3.52 18.92 -15.61
C VAL A 230 -2.71 18.38 -14.44
N LEU A 231 -3.38 17.79 -13.46
CA LEU A 231 -2.74 17.16 -12.32
C LEU A 231 -1.83 16.00 -12.75
N ILE A 232 -2.33 15.10 -13.61
CA ILE A 232 -1.57 13.94 -14.11
C ILE A 232 -0.28 14.39 -14.82
N LYS A 233 -0.39 15.39 -15.69
CA LYS A 233 0.78 15.96 -16.39
C LYS A 233 1.76 16.63 -15.42
N SER A 234 1.28 17.42 -14.47
CA SER A 234 2.14 18.11 -13.50
C SER A 234 2.84 17.14 -12.53
N ALA A 235 2.15 16.07 -12.14
CA ALA A 235 2.70 15.01 -11.30
C ALA A 235 3.54 14.00 -12.08
N GLY A 236 3.61 14.11 -13.43
CA GLY A 236 4.31 13.19 -14.32
C GLY A 236 3.81 11.75 -14.21
N LEU A 237 2.54 11.57 -13.87
CA LEU A 237 1.94 10.25 -13.77
C LEU A 237 1.49 9.77 -15.16
N GLU A 238 1.54 8.47 -15.37
CA GLU A 238 0.92 7.87 -16.55
C GLU A 238 -0.58 7.68 -16.31
N LEU A 239 -1.36 7.76 -17.40
CA LEU A 239 -2.77 7.40 -17.36
C LEU A 239 -2.94 5.90 -17.58
N PRO A 240 -3.83 5.21 -16.85
CA PRO A 240 -4.28 3.87 -17.20
C PRO A 240 -4.82 3.81 -18.63
N LEU A 241 -4.69 2.65 -19.27
CA LEU A 241 -5.15 2.47 -20.66
C LEU A 241 -6.61 2.88 -20.86
N PHE A 242 -7.46 2.51 -19.90
CA PHE A 242 -8.88 2.91 -19.89
C PHE A 242 -9.06 4.42 -20.05
N TYR A 243 -8.35 5.25 -19.27
CA TYR A 243 -8.47 6.71 -19.32
C TYR A 243 -7.82 7.27 -20.60
N LYS A 244 -6.70 6.69 -21.07
CA LYS A 244 -6.09 7.08 -22.35
C LYS A 244 -7.09 6.90 -23.51
N VAL A 245 -7.71 5.72 -23.61
CA VAL A 245 -8.70 5.41 -24.66
C VAL A 245 -9.95 6.28 -24.50
N LYS A 246 -10.48 6.39 -23.28
CA LYS A 246 -11.66 7.23 -23.00
C LYS A 246 -11.44 8.69 -23.45
N ASN A 247 -10.29 9.27 -23.11
CA ASN A 247 -9.97 10.65 -23.47
C ASN A 247 -9.82 10.83 -25.00
N GLU A 248 -9.21 9.86 -25.71
CA GLU A 248 -9.12 9.92 -27.18
C GLU A 248 -10.49 9.78 -27.86
N LEU A 249 -11.40 8.98 -27.30
CA LEU A 249 -12.77 8.86 -27.80
C LEU A 249 -13.57 10.17 -27.58
N ILE A 250 -13.42 10.79 -26.44
CA ILE A 250 -14.05 12.08 -26.13
C ILE A 250 -13.52 13.17 -27.08
N LYS A 251 -12.22 13.21 -27.38
CA LYS A 251 -11.65 14.16 -28.38
C LYS A 251 -12.20 13.94 -29.78
N LYS A 252 -12.67 12.74 -30.09
CA LYS A 252 -13.36 12.41 -31.35
C LYS A 252 -14.88 12.60 -31.27
N GLU A 253 -15.36 13.32 -30.28
CA GLU A 253 -16.78 13.62 -30.04
C GLU A 253 -17.66 12.38 -29.75
N ILE A 254 -17.03 11.26 -29.39
CA ILE A 254 -17.75 10.06 -28.97
C ILE A 254 -18.13 10.22 -27.50
N HIS A 255 -19.44 10.29 -27.23
CA HIS A 255 -19.95 10.37 -25.87
C HIS A 255 -19.76 9.03 -25.13
N ILE A 256 -19.06 9.08 -23.99
CA ILE A 256 -18.89 7.91 -23.11
C ILE A 256 -19.73 8.10 -21.85
N PRO A 257 -20.74 7.27 -21.60
CA PRO A 257 -21.59 7.36 -20.42
C PRO A 257 -20.78 7.21 -19.11
N ARG A 258 -21.26 7.86 -18.04
CA ARG A 258 -20.56 7.83 -16.72
C ARG A 258 -20.47 6.43 -16.11
N GLU A 259 -21.41 5.54 -16.47
CA GLU A 259 -21.49 4.15 -16.03
C GLU A 259 -20.36 3.28 -16.62
N VAL A 260 -19.75 3.74 -17.73
CA VAL A 260 -18.59 3.12 -18.37
C VAL A 260 -17.33 3.57 -17.59
N ASN A 261 -17.01 2.83 -16.54
CA ASN A 261 -15.96 3.16 -15.56
C ASN A 261 -14.88 2.08 -15.42
N SER A 262 -14.84 1.11 -16.33
CA SER A 262 -13.83 0.06 -16.40
C SER A 262 -13.52 -0.33 -17.86
N GLU A 263 -12.36 -0.97 -18.08
CA GLU A 263 -11.97 -1.46 -19.40
C GLU A 263 -13.01 -2.41 -20.01
N GLU A 264 -13.51 -3.38 -19.22
CA GLU A 264 -14.54 -4.33 -19.66
C GLU A 264 -15.80 -3.63 -20.14
N LYS A 265 -16.28 -2.64 -19.36
CA LYS A 265 -17.46 -1.87 -19.72
C LYS A 265 -17.22 -1.00 -20.95
N LEU A 266 -15.99 -0.45 -21.12
CA LEU A 266 -15.63 0.33 -22.30
C LEU A 266 -15.64 -0.56 -23.55
N VAL A 267 -15.02 -1.73 -23.50
CA VAL A 267 -15.02 -2.69 -24.61
C VAL A 267 -16.45 -3.08 -24.97
N LYS A 268 -17.28 -3.45 -23.98
CA LYS A 268 -18.68 -3.79 -24.20
C LYS A 268 -19.46 -2.65 -24.84
N TYR A 269 -19.26 -1.43 -24.38
CA TYR A 269 -19.90 -0.25 -24.93
C TYR A 269 -19.49 0.01 -26.39
N LEU A 270 -18.21 -0.09 -26.70
CA LEU A 270 -17.69 0.09 -28.07
C LEU A 270 -18.20 -1.00 -29.05
N CYS A 271 -18.29 -2.25 -28.60
CA CYS A 271 -18.88 -3.31 -29.39
C CYS A 271 -20.38 -3.04 -29.70
N GLN A 272 -21.14 -2.50 -28.74
CA GLN A 272 -22.53 -2.12 -28.95
C GLN A 272 -22.69 -0.90 -29.89
N LEU A 273 -21.77 0.04 -29.87
CA LEU A 273 -21.74 1.16 -30.82
C LEU A 273 -21.48 0.66 -32.23
N ASN A 274 -20.49 -0.21 -32.43
CA ASN A 274 -20.14 -0.75 -33.73
C ASN A 274 -21.27 -1.62 -34.36
N SER A 275 -22.07 -2.28 -33.54
CA SER A 275 -23.23 -3.08 -34.01
C SER A 275 -24.46 -2.22 -34.36
N LYS A 276 -24.44 -0.92 -34.10
CA LYS A 276 -25.51 0.04 -34.44
C LYS A 276 -25.15 0.96 -35.62
N MET A 277 -23.90 0.91 -36.08
CA MET A 277 -23.43 1.55 -37.31
C MET A 277 -23.52 0.59 -38.50
#